data_774275dd59d646f3e7123a26568dcb32
#
_entry.id   774275dd59d646f3e7123a26568dcb32
#
_cell.length_a   1.000
_cell.length_b   1.000
_cell.length_c   1.000
_cell.angle_alpha   90.00
_cell.angle_beta   90.00
_cell.angle_gamma   90.00
#
_symmetry.space_group_name_H-M   'P 1'
#
loop_
_entity.id
_entity.type
_entity.pdbx_description
1 polymer ?
#
loop_
_entity_poly.entity_id
_entity_poly.type
_entity_poly.pdbx_seq_one_letter_code
_entity_poly.pdbx_strand_id
1 'polypeptide(L)'
;MMPELQWPLSDSQRKEPRPLRRLDQGLRDHGFLRLEVPDFDWHRLHLVFTGSRQFFTQSMAEKRRFGYQSASENFGYQGVSEEALNPASGQFDAKEAFTMRNIRQRSGPLESWPSAEFQRLMIAFYEQCFELMASITSSIAVIAGLPEDYFQSRLSGENVTLRLLRYPAATSSSAEADQVLAGEHTDYGLLTFLFQDGAPGLEVQDREGVWQLVPAVANRVVVNVGDLMQRWTNDAYPSTLHRVRQQGNAVDRYSVAFFADPNSNVEVTPWPTFVTAEKPARYQTILSGEHIQAKLEASHRPLLSAGLE
;
A
#
# COMPACT_ATOMS: atom_id res chain seq x y z
N MET A 1 -8.55 17.89 6.38
CA MET A 1 -8.51 16.75 7.36
C MET A 1 -8.94 15.49 6.61
N MET A 2 -8.20 14.39 6.73
CA MET A 2 -8.53 13.11 6.07
C MET A 2 -9.93 12.63 6.48
N PRO A 3 -10.82 12.29 5.52
CA PRO A 3 -12.17 11.83 5.86
C PRO A 3 -12.14 10.48 6.57
N GLU A 4 -13.04 10.30 7.52
CA GLU A 4 -13.24 9.04 8.25
C GLU A 4 -14.59 8.45 7.91
N LEU A 5 -14.63 7.17 7.58
CA LEU A 5 -15.83 6.45 7.19
C LEU A 5 -15.92 5.15 7.99
N GLN A 6 -17.05 4.90 8.62
CA GLN A 6 -17.40 3.57 9.10
C GLN A 6 -17.78 2.72 7.89
N TRP A 7 -17.03 1.63 7.67
CA TRP A 7 -17.24 0.74 6.53
C TRP A 7 -17.98 -0.52 6.98
N PRO A 8 -19.22 -0.69 6.56
CA PRO A 8 -19.99 -1.88 6.91
C PRO A 8 -19.50 -3.10 6.12
N LEU A 9 -19.38 -4.26 6.77
CA LEU A 9 -19.04 -5.52 6.12
C LEU A 9 -20.25 -6.23 5.47
N SER A 10 -21.49 -5.92 5.87
CA SER A 10 -22.68 -6.52 5.24
C SER A 10 -22.96 -5.93 3.85
N ASP A 11 -23.23 -6.81 2.88
CA ASP A 11 -23.52 -6.42 1.50
C ASP A 11 -24.71 -5.46 1.38
N SER A 12 -25.75 -5.67 2.16
CA SER A 12 -26.94 -4.82 2.12
C SER A 12 -26.65 -3.38 2.51
N GLN A 13 -25.86 -3.18 3.57
CA GLN A 13 -25.53 -1.85 4.06
C GLN A 13 -24.54 -1.11 3.12
N ARG A 14 -23.60 -1.85 2.50
CA ARG A 14 -22.65 -1.26 1.54
C ARG A 14 -23.31 -0.69 0.29
N LYS A 15 -24.42 -1.29 -0.13
CA LYS A 15 -25.20 -0.87 -1.31
C LYS A 15 -26.12 0.33 -1.05
N GLU A 16 -26.23 0.78 0.20
CA GLU A 16 -27.00 1.98 0.52
C GLU A 16 -26.33 3.22 -0.09
N PRO A 17 -27.12 4.20 -0.54
CA PRO A 17 -26.59 5.40 -1.19
C PRO A 17 -25.62 6.23 -0.31
N ARG A 18 -25.77 6.18 1.02
CA ARG A 18 -24.97 6.99 1.94
C ARG A 18 -23.52 6.50 2.05
N PRO A 19 -23.23 5.22 2.33
CA PRO A 19 -21.86 4.68 2.30
C PRO A 19 -21.18 4.90 0.95
N LEU A 20 -21.86 4.61 -0.16
CA LEU A 20 -21.31 4.79 -1.52
C LEU A 20 -20.91 6.23 -1.79
N ARG A 21 -21.79 7.21 -1.50
CA ARG A 21 -21.47 8.63 -1.68
C ARG A 21 -20.29 9.08 -0.81
N ARG A 22 -20.19 8.62 0.45
CA ARG A 22 -19.08 8.98 1.32
C ARG A 22 -17.76 8.39 0.85
N LEU A 23 -17.78 7.14 0.34
CA LEU A 23 -16.62 6.51 -0.27
C LEU A 23 -16.18 7.31 -1.50
N ASP A 24 -17.09 7.56 -2.46
CA ASP A 24 -16.80 8.33 -3.68
C ASP A 24 -16.23 9.70 -3.36
N GLN A 25 -16.87 10.44 -2.45
CA GLN A 25 -16.41 11.77 -2.05
C GLN A 25 -15.02 11.74 -1.43
N GLY A 26 -14.76 10.81 -0.49
CA GLY A 26 -13.45 10.69 0.16
C GLY A 26 -12.33 10.39 -0.84
N LEU A 27 -12.59 9.49 -1.79
CA LEU A 27 -11.62 9.15 -2.84
C LEU A 27 -11.39 10.32 -3.81
N ARG A 28 -12.45 11.06 -4.19
CA ARG A 28 -12.34 12.24 -5.07
C ARG A 28 -11.59 13.39 -4.41
N ASP A 29 -11.91 13.69 -3.16
CA ASP A 29 -11.43 14.92 -2.51
C ASP A 29 -9.97 14.82 -2.10
N HIS A 30 -9.52 13.63 -1.71
CA HIS A 30 -8.20 13.46 -1.10
C HIS A 30 -7.36 12.33 -1.70
N GLY A 31 -7.97 11.37 -2.41
CA GLY A 31 -7.30 10.10 -2.76
C GLY A 31 -6.94 9.25 -1.54
N PHE A 32 -7.29 9.70 -0.35
CA PHE A 32 -7.03 9.06 0.95
C PHE A 32 -8.27 9.12 1.83
N LEU A 33 -8.52 8.05 2.59
CA LEU A 33 -9.54 8.02 3.62
C LEU A 33 -9.15 7.06 4.74
N ARG A 34 -9.75 7.23 5.91
CA ARG A 34 -9.58 6.32 7.04
C ARG A 34 -10.87 5.55 7.27
N LEU A 35 -10.75 4.23 7.38
CA LEU A 35 -11.89 3.36 7.63
C LEU A 35 -11.89 2.83 9.05
N GLU A 36 -13.05 2.91 9.68
CA GLU A 36 -13.44 2.08 10.79
C GLU A 36 -14.16 0.85 10.23
N VAL A 37 -13.64 -0.35 10.51
CA VAL A 37 -14.21 -1.62 10.06
C VAL A 37 -14.56 -2.44 11.30
N PRO A 38 -15.83 -2.40 11.77
CA PRO A 38 -16.20 -2.96 13.08
C PRO A 38 -15.90 -4.45 13.23
N ASP A 39 -16.16 -5.25 12.18
CA ASP A 39 -16.00 -6.70 12.20
C ASP A 39 -14.62 -7.17 11.73
N PHE A 40 -13.66 -6.27 11.58
CA PHE A 40 -12.28 -6.62 11.24
C PHE A 40 -11.60 -7.28 12.44
N ASP A 41 -10.90 -8.38 12.24
CA ASP A 41 -10.14 -9.06 13.30
C ASP A 41 -8.86 -8.26 13.66
N TRP A 42 -9.03 -7.25 14.50
CA TRP A 42 -7.95 -6.41 15.01
C TRP A 42 -6.96 -7.16 15.90
N HIS A 43 -7.43 -8.27 16.53
CA HIS A 43 -6.53 -9.14 17.29
C HIS A 43 -5.51 -9.81 16.37
N ARG A 44 -5.96 -10.29 15.22
CA ARG A 44 -5.03 -10.85 14.20
C ARG A 44 -4.01 -9.83 13.74
N LEU A 45 -4.40 -8.57 13.50
CA LEU A 45 -3.46 -7.49 13.18
C LEU A 45 -2.42 -7.31 14.29
N HIS A 46 -2.82 -7.36 15.57
CA HIS A 46 -1.89 -7.28 16.69
C HIS A 46 -0.85 -8.43 16.67
N LEU A 47 -1.29 -9.65 16.36
CA LEU A 47 -0.39 -10.79 16.17
C LEU A 47 0.57 -10.57 14.99
N VAL A 48 0.09 -9.99 13.87
CA VAL A 48 0.94 -9.64 12.72
C VAL A 48 2.01 -8.63 13.11
N PHE A 49 1.69 -7.58 13.86
CA PHE A 49 2.69 -6.64 14.38
C PHE A 49 3.69 -7.32 15.33
N THR A 50 3.23 -8.25 16.16
CA THR A 50 4.11 -9.03 17.03
C THR A 50 5.08 -9.90 16.23
N GLY A 51 4.59 -10.64 15.25
CA GLY A 51 5.43 -11.43 14.34
C GLY A 51 6.40 -10.56 13.53
N SER A 52 5.94 -9.39 13.08
CA SER A 52 6.79 -8.40 12.40
C SER A 52 7.94 -7.94 13.28
N ARG A 53 7.68 -7.56 14.54
CA ARG A 53 8.72 -7.17 15.50
C ARG A 53 9.71 -8.31 15.76
N GLN A 54 9.22 -9.51 15.98
CA GLN A 54 10.07 -10.70 16.18
C GLN A 54 10.99 -10.97 14.98
N PHE A 55 10.47 -10.81 13.75
CA PHE A 55 11.28 -10.98 12.56
C PHE A 55 12.36 -9.90 12.43
N PHE A 56 11.98 -8.62 12.52
CA PHE A 56 12.93 -7.51 12.29
C PHE A 56 13.96 -7.33 13.40
N THR A 57 13.72 -7.86 14.60
CA THR A 57 14.71 -7.86 15.70
C THR A 57 15.73 -8.98 15.61
N GLN A 58 15.58 -9.92 14.69
CA GLN A 58 16.61 -10.94 14.43
C GLN A 58 17.92 -10.33 13.91
N SER A 59 18.99 -11.08 14.01
CA SER A 59 20.28 -10.67 13.43
C SER A 59 20.17 -10.45 11.92
N MET A 60 21.03 -9.60 11.38
CA MET A 60 21.08 -9.38 9.92
C MET A 60 21.31 -10.68 9.15
N ALA A 61 22.16 -11.57 9.67
CA ALA A 61 22.44 -12.85 9.05
C ALA A 61 21.20 -13.75 8.96
N GLU A 62 20.36 -13.76 10.00
CA GLU A 62 19.09 -14.52 9.99
C GLU A 62 18.09 -13.94 8.99
N LYS A 63 17.89 -12.61 9.00
CA LYS A 63 16.97 -11.93 8.05
C LYS A 63 17.40 -12.14 6.60
N ARG A 64 18.69 -12.06 6.29
CA ARG A 64 19.26 -12.25 4.95
C ARG A 64 19.03 -13.64 4.35
N ARG A 65 18.74 -14.65 5.16
CA ARG A 65 18.35 -15.99 4.66
C ARG A 65 17.07 -15.94 3.83
N PHE A 66 16.24 -14.92 4.05
CA PHE A 66 14.97 -14.68 3.36
C PHE A 66 15.05 -13.47 2.42
N GLY A 67 16.24 -13.18 1.90
CA GLY A 67 16.50 -11.99 1.07
C GLY A 67 15.57 -11.85 -0.12
N TYR A 68 15.30 -10.62 -0.50
CA TYR A 68 14.47 -10.25 -1.64
C TYR A 68 15.04 -10.84 -2.94
N GLN A 69 14.19 -11.49 -3.72
CA GLN A 69 14.62 -12.27 -4.86
C GLN A 69 14.73 -11.39 -6.13
N SER A 70 13.63 -10.75 -6.52
CA SER A 70 13.56 -9.91 -7.71
C SER A 70 12.27 -9.08 -7.74
N ALA A 71 12.20 -8.08 -8.62
CA ALA A 71 10.98 -7.31 -8.85
C ALA A 71 9.84 -8.17 -9.42
N SER A 72 10.15 -9.19 -10.22
CA SER A 72 9.15 -10.12 -10.76
C SER A 72 8.55 -11.02 -9.70
N GLU A 73 9.36 -11.51 -8.76
CA GLU A 73 8.89 -12.30 -7.62
C GLU A 73 8.24 -11.44 -6.54
N ASN A 74 8.79 -10.26 -6.31
CA ASN A 74 8.40 -9.31 -5.27
C ASN A 74 8.16 -9.98 -3.92
N PHE A 75 9.16 -10.77 -3.48
CA PHE A 75 9.08 -11.56 -2.28
C PHE A 75 10.42 -11.56 -1.52
N GLY A 76 10.37 -11.42 -0.21
CA GLY A 76 11.53 -11.54 0.67
C GLY A 76 11.89 -10.26 1.43
N TYR A 77 12.99 -10.33 2.16
CA TYR A 77 13.51 -9.28 3.04
C TYR A 77 14.40 -8.30 2.30
N GLN A 78 14.17 -7.04 2.53
CA GLN A 78 14.99 -5.90 2.10
C GLN A 78 15.46 -5.14 3.32
N GLY A 79 16.78 -4.88 3.38
CA GLY A 79 17.40 -4.11 4.44
C GLY A 79 17.29 -2.60 4.24
N VAL A 80 17.79 -1.86 5.22
CA VAL A 80 17.89 -0.39 5.12
C VAL A 80 18.77 -0.02 3.93
N SER A 81 18.38 1.01 3.19
CA SER A 81 19.09 1.51 2.00
C SER A 81 19.13 0.55 0.81
N GLU A 82 18.17 -0.35 0.68
CA GLU A 82 18.04 -1.26 -0.46
C GLU A 82 16.90 -0.89 -1.41
N GLU A 83 16.11 0.12 -1.07
CA GLU A 83 15.01 0.64 -1.87
C GLU A 83 15.03 2.17 -1.86
N ALA A 84 14.62 2.77 -2.97
CA ALA A 84 14.40 4.21 -3.12
C ALA A 84 13.05 4.45 -3.79
N LEU A 85 12.01 4.78 -3.01
CA LEU A 85 10.68 5.09 -3.53
C LEU A 85 10.68 6.38 -4.35
N ASN A 86 11.60 7.30 -4.06
CA ASN A 86 11.87 8.47 -4.87
C ASN A 86 13.30 8.42 -5.43
N PRO A 87 13.55 7.67 -6.53
CA PRO A 87 14.91 7.58 -7.11
C PRO A 87 15.48 8.93 -7.55
N ALA A 88 14.62 9.90 -7.91
CA ALA A 88 15.04 11.24 -8.34
C ALA A 88 15.64 12.05 -7.18
N SER A 89 15.37 11.71 -5.93
CA SER A 89 15.98 12.36 -4.76
C SER A 89 17.47 12.01 -4.58
N GLY A 90 17.94 10.93 -5.21
CA GLY A 90 19.27 10.40 -4.98
C GLY A 90 19.47 9.78 -3.60
N GLN A 91 18.39 9.52 -2.83
CA GLN A 91 18.45 8.98 -1.48
C GLN A 91 17.72 7.64 -1.38
N PHE A 92 18.28 6.72 -0.61
CA PHE A 92 17.62 5.49 -0.22
C PHE A 92 16.70 5.71 0.97
N ASP A 93 15.64 4.89 1.03
CA ASP A 93 14.73 4.87 2.16
C ASP A 93 15.40 4.26 3.41
N ALA A 94 15.16 4.87 4.57
CA ALA A 94 15.64 4.41 5.85
C ALA A 94 14.64 3.44 6.51
N LYS A 95 14.35 2.33 5.80
CA LYS A 95 13.39 1.31 6.27
C LYS A 95 13.86 -0.09 5.95
N GLU A 96 13.37 -1.06 6.70
CA GLU A 96 13.42 -2.48 6.36
C GLU A 96 12.03 -2.94 5.90
N ALA A 97 11.98 -3.92 5.02
CA ALA A 97 10.74 -4.50 4.54
C ALA A 97 10.81 -6.04 4.44
N PHE A 98 9.67 -6.71 4.65
CA PHE A 98 9.45 -8.09 4.24
C PHE A 98 8.22 -8.11 3.33
N THR A 99 8.46 -8.37 2.06
CA THR A 99 7.47 -8.27 0.98
C THR A 99 6.97 -9.66 0.62
N MET A 100 5.67 -9.81 0.40
CA MET A 100 5.00 -11.10 0.16
C MET A 100 3.93 -10.92 -0.92
N ARG A 101 4.32 -11.07 -2.20
CA ARG A 101 3.39 -11.07 -3.34
C ARG A 101 2.80 -12.45 -3.55
N ASN A 102 1.54 -12.51 -3.99
CA ASN A 102 0.88 -13.73 -4.46
C ASN A 102 0.87 -14.87 -3.45
N ILE A 103 0.73 -14.56 -2.15
CA ILE A 103 0.78 -15.59 -1.10
C ILE A 103 -0.34 -16.62 -1.22
N ARG A 104 -1.47 -16.25 -1.79
CA ARG A 104 -2.65 -17.09 -1.98
C ARG A 104 -2.37 -18.27 -2.89
N GLN A 105 -1.55 -18.07 -3.93
CA GLN A 105 -1.19 -19.08 -4.92
C GLN A 105 0.24 -19.61 -4.71
N ARG A 106 1.03 -18.90 -3.89
CA ARG A 106 2.42 -19.24 -3.64
C ARG A 106 2.49 -20.33 -2.57
N SER A 107 2.42 -21.56 -3.01
CA SER A 107 2.77 -22.74 -2.21
C SER A 107 4.28 -22.96 -2.13
N GLY A 108 5.08 -21.86 -2.15
CA GLY A 108 6.54 -21.95 -2.11
C GLY A 108 7.05 -22.79 -0.93
N PRO A 109 8.24 -23.38 -1.02
CA PRO A 109 8.78 -24.18 0.05
C PRO A 109 8.81 -23.37 1.35
N LEU A 110 8.57 -24.02 2.48
CA LEU A 110 8.59 -23.40 3.81
C LEU A 110 9.91 -22.66 4.08
N GLU A 111 10.98 -23.04 3.40
CA GLU A 111 12.31 -22.43 3.44
C GLU A 111 12.34 -20.95 3.04
N SER A 112 11.35 -20.50 2.25
CA SER A 112 11.21 -19.08 1.89
C SER A 112 10.56 -18.22 2.99
N TRP A 113 10.12 -18.84 4.08
CA TRP A 113 9.41 -18.21 5.16
C TRP A 113 10.18 -18.30 6.48
N PRO A 114 10.11 -17.29 7.35
CA PRO A 114 10.76 -17.32 8.66
C PRO A 114 10.37 -18.53 9.52
N SER A 115 9.11 -18.94 9.46
CA SER A 115 8.58 -20.15 10.09
C SER A 115 7.20 -20.51 9.53
N ALA A 116 6.76 -21.76 9.77
CA ALA A 116 5.41 -22.19 9.42
C ALA A 116 4.31 -21.40 10.16
N GLU A 117 4.57 -20.96 11.38
CA GLU A 117 3.64 -20.15 12.16
C GLU A 117 3.51 -18.75 11.55
N PHE A 118 4.64 -18.12 11.22
CA PHE A 118 4.67 -16.82 10.53
C PHE A 118 3.92 -16.90 9.20
N GLN A 119 4.18 -17.93 8.38
CA GLN A 119 3.47 -18.14 7.12
C GLN A 119 1.95 -18.23 7.31
N ARG A 120 1.49 -19.09 8.22
CA ARG A 120 0.04 -19.25 8.49
C ARG A 120 -0.61 -17.93 8.94
N LEU A 121 0.07 -17.18 9.81
CA LEU A 121 -0.43 -15.89 10.29
C LEU A 121 -0.54 -14.87 9.14
N MET A 122 0.48 -14.76 8.29
CA MET A 122 0.47 -13.82 7.16
C MET A 122 -0.61 -14.19 6.14
N ILE A 123 -0.79 -15.48 5.84
CA ILE A 123 -1.85 -15.95 4.95
C ILE A 123 -3.23 -15.60 5.53
N ALA A 124 -3.47 -15.89 6.81
CA ALA A 124 -4.77 -15.60 7.45
C ALA A 124 -5.09 -14.09 7.46
N PHE A 125 -4.09 -13.24 7.68
CA PHE A 125 -4.24 -11.80 7.63
C PHE A 125 -4.44 -11.28 6.19
N TYR A 126 -3.71 -11.83 5.24
CA TYR A 126 -3.88 -11.52 3.83
C TYR A 126 -5.31 -11.82 3.35
N GLU A 127 -5.88 -12.99 3.68
CA GLU A 127 -7.26 -13.33 3.30
C GLU A 127 -8.27 -12.33 3.89
N GLN A 128 -8.09 -11.92 5.13
CA GLN A 128 -8.94 -10.90 5.75
C GLN A 128 -8.85 -9.53 5.04
N CYS A 129 -7.65 -9.11 4.66
CA CYS A 129 -7.46 -7.90 3.85
C CYS A 129 -8.06 -8.05 2.45
N PHE A 130 -7.98 -9.26 1.87
CA PHE A 130 -8.54 -9.56 0.57
C PHE A 130 -10.09 -9.44 0.57
N GLU A 131 -10.75 -9.90 1.64
CA GLU A 131 -12.19 -9.71 1.82
C GLU A 131 -12.58 -8.22 1.91
N LEU A 132 -11.82 -7.44 2.69
CA LEU A 132 -12.03 -6.00 2.80
C LEU A 132 -11.82 -5.32 1.44
N MET A 133 -10.75 -5.64 0.73
CA MET A 133 -10.47 -5.18 -0.63
C MET A 133 -11.64 -5.48 -1.58
N ALA A 134 -12.11 -6.72 -1.60
CA ALA A 134 -13.21 -7.14 -2.47
C ALA A 134 -14.48 -6.32 -2.20
N SER A 135 -14.77 -6.05 -0.93
CA SER A 135 -15.95 -5.26 -0.55
C SER A 135 -15.87 -3.80 -1.02
N ILE A 136 -14.69 -3.18 -0.95
CA ILE A 136 -14.49 -1.78 -1.36
C ILE A 136 -14.45 -1.67 -2.88
N THR A 137 -13.75 -2.57 -3.57
CA THR A 137 -13.65 -2.55 -5.03
C THR A 137 -14.99 -2.84 -5.71
N SER A 138 -15.81 -3.74 -5.15
CA SER A 138 -17.21 -3.95 -5.57
C SER A 138 -18.02 -2.65 -5.48
N SER A 139 -17.90 -1.92 -4.37
CA SER A 139 -18.59 -0.63 -4.21
C SER A 139 -18.07 0.44 -5.18
N ILE A 140 -16.78 0.48 -5.45
CA ILE A 140 -16.20 1.37 -6.48
C ILE A 140 -16.73 1.01 -7.88
N ALA A 141 -16.87 -0.26 -8.21
CA ALA A 141 -17.45 -0.70 -9.47
C ALA A 141 -18.89 -0.15 -9.62
N VAL A 142 -19.73 -0.28 -8.60
CA VAL A 142 -21.09 0.27 -8.58
C VAL A 142 -21.08 1.80 -8.76
N ILE A 143 -20.23 2.52 -8.05
CA ILE A 143 -20.07 3.98 -8.20
C ILE A 143 -19.68 4.36 -9.63
N ALA A 144 -18.80 3.57 -10.24
CA ALA A 144 -18.35 3.77 -11.62
C ALA A 144 -19.37 3.35 -12.68
N GLY A 145 -20.55 2.82 -12.29
CA GLY A 145 -21.56 2.31 -13.22
C GLY A 145 -21.15 1.00 -13.91
N LEU A 146 -20.25 0.26 -13.29
CA LEU A 146 -19.76 -1.05 -13.76
C LEU A 146 -20.51 -2.19 -13.06
N PRO A 147 -20.46 -3.42 -13.60
CA PRO A 147 -20.94 -4.61 -12.88
C PRO A 147 -20.27 -4.74 -11.51
N GLU A 148 -21.03 -5.13 -10.50
CA GLU A 148 -20.55 -5.24 -9.12
C GLU A 148 -19.35 -6.20 -8.98
N ASP A 149 -19.30 -7.23 -9.80
CA ASP A 149 -18.24 -8.24 -9.87
C ASP A 149 -17.08 -7.86 -10.81
N TYR A 150 -17.05 -6.64 -11.31
CA TYR A 150 -16.06 -6.16 -12.29
C TYR A 150 -14.61 -6.48 -11.89
N PHE A 151 -14.27 -6.37 -10.61
CA PHE A 151 -12.93 -6.63 -10.12
C PHE A 151 -12.65 -8.10 -9.77
N GLN A 152 -13.67 -8.95 -9.67
CA GLN A 152 -13.50 -10.33 -9.21
C GLN A 152 -12.50 -11.14 -10.05
N SER A 153 -12.59 -11.03 -11.39
CA SER A 153 -11.65 -11.68 -12.30
C SER A 153 -10.33 -10.93 -12.49
N ARG A 154 -10.28 -9.65 -12.11
CA ARG A 154 -9.13 -8.74 -12.29
C ARG A 154 -8.21 -8.68 -11.09
N LEU A 155 -8.69 -9.11 -9.93
CA LEU A 155 -7.98 -9.11 -8.64
C LEU A 155 -7.98 -10.54 -8.07
N SER A 156 -7.34 -11.49 -8.75
CA SER A 156 -7.27 -12.90 -8.30
C SER A 156 -6.31 -13.13 -7.13
N GLY A 157 -5.46 -12.16 -6.84
CA GLY A 157 -4.38 -12.26 -5.87
C GLY A 157 -2.98 -12.38 -6.50
N GLU A 158 -2.88 -12.57 -7.82
CA GLU A 158 -1.62 -12.75 -8.54
C GLU A 158 -0.59 -11.64 -8.24
N ASN A 159 -1.02 -10.38 -8.28
CA ASN A 159 -0.17 -9.22 -8.00
C ASN A 159 -0.41 -8.60 -6.61
N VAL A 160 -1.39 -9.08 -5.88
CA VAL A 160 -1.68 -8.54 -4.54
C VAL A 160 -0.51 -8.83 -3.60
N THR A 161 -0.05 -7.80 -2.91
CA THR A 161 1.16 -7.84 -2.09
C THR A 161 0.85 -7.44 -0.65
N LEU A 162 1.24 -8.27 0.32
CA LEU A 162 1.30 -7.92 1.74
C LEU A 162 2.74 -7.54 2.07
N ARG A 163 2.95 -6.42 2.77
CA ARG A 163 4.27 -5.91 3.09
C ARG A 163 4.35 -5.48 4.55
N LEU A 164 5.29 -6.06 5.28
CA LEU A 164 5.67 -5.61 6.61
C LEU A 164 6.79 -4.59 6.49
N LEU A 165 6.72 -3.50 7.26
CA LEU A 165 7.68 -2.40 7.21
C LEU A 165 8.12 -2.05 8.63
N ARG A 166 9.42 -1.86 8.81
CA ARG A 166 10.03 -1.30 10.01
C ARG A 166 10.82 -0.06 9.65
N TYR A 167 10.58 1.01 10.36
CA TYR A 167 11.34 2.25 10.31
C TYR A 167 12.10 2.36 11.63
N PRO A 168 13.44 2.24 11.63
CA PRO A 168 14.24 2.30 12.85
C PRO A 168 14.07 3.61 13.60
N ALA A 169 14.14 3.56 14.92
CA ALA A 169 14.17 4.75 15.76
C ALA A 169 15.34 5.66 15.40
N ALA A 170 15.16 6.97 15.56
CA ALA A 170 16.28 7.91 15.43
C ALA A 170 17.36 7.61 16.45
N THR A 171 18.61 7.53 16.01
CA THR A 171 19.76 7.59 16.91
C THR A 171 19.93 9.04 17.38
N SER A 172 20.42 9.27 18.56
CA SER A 172 20.32 10.48 19.40
C SER A 172 20.81 11.83 18.83
N SER A 173 20.98 12.02 17.52
CA SER A 173 21.38 13.30 16.94
C SER A 173 20.18 14.15 16.53
N SER A 174 20.21 15.44 16.85
CA SER A 174 19.16 16.41 16.49
C SER A 174 18.95 16.55 14.97
N ALA A 175 19.90 16.15 14.15
CA ALA A 175 19.82 16.17 12.69
C ALA A 175 18.91 15.04 12.13
N GLU A 176 18.66 13.97 12.90
CA GLU A 176 17.83 12.83 12.48
C GLU A 176 16.34 13.02 12.84
N ALA A 177 16.03 14.02 13.68
CA ALA A 177 14.66 14.25 14.15
C ALA A 177 13.65 14.57 13.03
N ASP A 178 14.11 14.91 11.84
CA ASP A 178 13.29 15.32 10.68
C ASP A 178 13.64 14.51 9.41
N GLN A 179 14.28 13.36 9.56
CA GLN A 179 14.72 12.52 8.45
C GLN A 179 13.52 11.94 7.68
N VAL A 180 13.65 11.90 6.34
CA VAL A 180 12.75 11.15 5.46
C VAL A 180 13.08 9.66 5.57
N LEU A 181 12.12 8.87 6.05
CA LEU A 181 12.26 7.42 6.24
C LEU A 181 11.76 6.62 5.03
N ALA A 182 10.76 7.17 4.32
CA ALA A 182 10.33 6.72 3.01
C ALA A 182 10.08 7.96 2.14
N GLY A 183 10.73 7.99 0.98
CA GLY A 183 10.68 9.12 0.05
C GLY A 183 9.27 9.45 -0.44
N GLU A 184 9.10 10.63 -0.99
CA GLU A 184 7.84 11.09 -1.57
C GLU A 184 7.48 10.24 -2.80
N HIS A 185 6.31 9.60 -2.77
CA HIS A 185 5.87 8.69 -3.83
C HIS A 185 4.34 8.61 -3.91
N THR A 186 3.88 8.03 -4.99
CA THR A 186 2.52 7.51 -5.16
C THR A 186 2.56 5.99 -5.17
N ASP A 187 1.48 5.33 -4.78
CA ASP A 187 1.36 3.88 -4.91
C ASP A 187 1.04 3.49 -6.36
N TYR A 188 1.52 2.32 -6.78
CA TYR A 188 1.53 1.94 -8.20
C TYR A 188 0.21 1.37 -8.68
N GLY A 189 -0.51 0.66 -7.81
CA GLY A 189 -1.65 -0.18 -8.16
C GLY A 189 -3.01 0.49 -8.09
N LEU A 190 -3.99 -0.28 -7.62
CA LEU A 190 -5.38 0.15 -7.51
C LEU A 190 -5.65 0.90 -6.20
N LEU A 191 -5.46 0.21 -5.08
CA LEU A 191 -5.65 0.72 -3.71
C LEU A 191 -4.58 0.16 -2.79
N THR A 192 -4.25 0.93 -1.77
CA THR A 192 -3.42 0.46 -0.65
C THR A 192 -4.21 0.52 0.65
N PHE A 193 -4.08 -0.52 1.46
CA PHE A 193 -4.62 -0.62 2.81
C PHE A 193 -3.45 -0.59 3.78
N LEU A 194 -3.32 0.51 4.52
CA LEU A 194 -2.22 0.70 5.44
C LEU A 194 -2.68 0.62 6.89
N PHE A 195 -2.04 -0.24 7.65
CA PHE A 195 -2.20 -0.42 9.09
C PHE A 195 -0.97 0.12 9.80
N GLN A 196 -1.17 0.91 10.85
CA GLN A 196 -0.10 1.57 11.62
C GLN A 196 -0.11 1.06 13.07
N ASP A 197 1.06 0.92 13.67
CA ASP A 197 1.23 0.39 15.04
C ASP A 197 1.03 1.44 16.15
N GLY A 198 0.59 2.64 15.79
CA GLY A 198 0.39 3.75 16.72
C GLY A 198 1.48 4.83 16.67
N ALA A 199 2.67 4.52 16.13
CA ALA A 199 3.72 5.50 15.95
C ALA A 199 3.41 6.44 14.75
N PRO A 200 3.52 7.77 14.91
CA PRO A 200 3.26 8.73 13.83
C PRO A 200 4.37 8.69 12.76
N GLY A 201 4.16 9.38 11.64
CA GLY A 201 5.18 9.55 10.60
C GLY A 201 4.64 9.60 9.18
N LEU A 202 3.45 9.06 8.91
CA LEU A 202 2.82 9.18 7.59
C LEU A 202 2.39 10.64 7.36
N GLU A 203 2.84 11.22 6.25
CA GLU A 203 2.41 12.51 5.76
C GLU A 203 1.85 12.37 4.34
N VAL A 204 0.77 13.09 4.07
CA VAL A 204 0.09 13.13 2.78
C VAL A 204 0.07 14.57 2.28
N GLN A 205 0.36 14.79 1.01
CA GLN A 205 0.31 16.12 0.41
C GLN A 205 -1.12 16.46 0.00
N ASP A 206 -1.63 17.59 0.46
CA ASP A 206 -2.93 18.09 0.02
C ASP A 206 -2.86 18.75 -1.37
N ARG A 207 -4.02 19.22 -1.86
CA ARG A 207 -4.11 19.85 -3.20
C ARG A 207 -3.37 21.17 -3.31
N GLU A 208 -3.11 21.82 -2.19
CA GLU A 208 -2.35 23.06 -2.09
C GLU A 208 -0.84 22.79 -1.99
N GLY A 209 -0.42 21.50 -1.99
CA GLY A 209 0.98 21.09 -1.88
C GLY A 209 1.51 21.07 -0.44
N VAL A 210 0.64 21.21 0.56
CA VAL A 210 1.01 21.21 1.97
C VAL A 210 1.01 19.79 2.54
N TRP A 211 2.05 19.42 3.26
CA TRP A 211 2.17 18.13 3.92
C TRP A 211 1.33 18.08 5.19
N GLN A 212 0.44 17.11 5.27
CA GLN A 212 -0.47 16.89 6.39
C GLN A 212 -0.10 15.59 7.10
N LEU A 213 0.21 15.65 8.39
CA LEU A 213 0.44 14.44 9.20
C LEU A 213 -0.86 13.63 9.33
N VAL A 214 -0.78 12.34 9.06
CA VAL A 214 -1.87 11.39 9.25
C VAL A 214 -1.74 10.73 10.62
N PRO A 215 -2.64 11.01 11.56
CA PRO A 215 -2.59 10.37 12.88
C PRO A 215 -2.71 8.85 12.78
N ALA A 216 -1.83 8.15 13.49
CA ALA A 216 -1.96 6.70 13.68
C ALA A 216 -3.03 6.44 14.73
N VAL A 217 -4.19 5.97 14.31
CA VAL A 217 -5.34 5.68 15.16
C VAL A 217 -5.55 4.17 15.27
N ALA A 218 -5.67 3.67 16.49
CA ALA A 218 -5.90 2.24 16.72
C ALA A 218 -7.21 1.77 16.06
N ASN A 219 -7.22 0.52 15.59
CA ASN A 219 -8.38 -0.10 14.94
C ASN A 219 -8.94 0.73 13.77
N ARG A 220 -8.04 1.28 12.99
CA ARG A 220 -8.35 1.98 11.74
C ARG A 220 -7.40 1.52 10.64
N VAL A 221 -7.91 1.51 9.44
CA VAL A 221 -7.10 1.31 8.22
C VAL A 221 -7.12 2.60 7.40
N VAL A 222 -5.95 3.04 6.98
CA VAL A 222 -5.83 4.11 5.97
C VAL A 222 -5.93 3.44 4.60
N VAL A 223 -6.81 3.96 3.74
CA VAL A 223 -6.96 3.48 2.36
C VAL A 223 -6.60 4.62 1.43
N ASN A 224 -5.74 4.35 0.47
CA ASN A 224 -5.39 5.33 -0.55
C ASN A 224 -5.45 4.76 -1.97
N VAL A 225 -5.64 5.68 -2.90
CA VAL A 225 -5.70 5.46 -4.35
C VAL A 225 -4.28 5.32 -4.89
N GLY A 226 -4.09 4.33 -5.78
CA GLY A 226 -2.86 4.17 -6.55
C GLY A 226 -2.99 4.66 -8.01
N ASP A 227 -1.86 4.66 -8.71
CA ASP A 227 -1.71 5.22 -10.07
C ASP A 227 -2.67 4.57 -11.09
N LEU A 228 -2.92 3.25 -10.98
CA LEU A 228 -3.83 2.56 -11.90
C LEU A 228 -5.29 2.95 -11.67
N MET A 229 -5.71 3.17 -10.42
CA MET A 229 -7.07 3.67 -10.13
C MET A 229 -7.24 5.11 -10.63
N GLN A 230 -6.23 5.97 -10.46
CA GLN A 230 -6.23 7.31 -11.02
C GLN A 230 -6.43 7.29 -12.54
N ARG A 231 -5.75 6.39 -13.25
CA ARG A 231 -5.91 6.22 -14.71
C ARG A 231 -7.31 5.74 -15.08
N TRP A 232 -7.84 4.71 -14.40
CA TRP A 232 -9.19 4.20 -14.64
C TRP A 232 -10.26 5.26 -14.44
N THR A 233 -10.09 6.13 -13.43
CA THR A 233 -11.04 7.20 -13.12
C THR A 233 -10.73 8.52 -13.83
N ASN A 234 -9.80 8.52 -14.80
CA ASN A 234 -9.42 9.72 -15.55
C ASN A 234 -9.13 10.92 -14.63
N ASP A 235 -8.34 10.71 -13.56
CA ASP A 235 -8.02 11.65 -12.47
C ASP A 235 -9.22 12.10 -11.61
N ALA A 236 -10.32 11.36 -11.60
CA ALA A 236 -11.38 11.66 -10.64
C ALA A 236 -10.99 11.24 -9.22
N TYR A 237 -10.22 10.17 -9.08
CA TYR A 237 -9.59 9.75 -7.82
C TYR A 237 -8.08 9.94 -7.94
N PRO A 238 -7.50 10.93 -7.28
CA PRO A 238 -6.08 11.22 -7.39
C PRO A 238 -5.22 10.17 -6.67
N SER A 239 -4.14 9.74 -7.29
CA SER A 239 -3.02 9.05 -6.63
C SER A 239 -2.18 10.12 -5.94
N THR A 240 -2.33 10.23 -4.63
CA THR A 240 -1.82 11.37 -3.88
C THR A 240 -0.43 11.10 -3.33
N LEU A 241 0.48 12.06 -3.47
CA LEU A 241 1.83 12.00 -2.93
C LEU A 241 1.80 11.84 -1.41
N HIS A 242 2.58 10.90 -0.92
CA HIS A 242 2.77 10.66 0.50
C HIS A 242 4.21 10.23 0.82
N ARG A 243 4.59 10.34 2.08
CA ARG A 243 5.93 10.02 2.57
C ARG A 243 5.88 9.59 4.03
N VAL A 244 6.97 9.05 4.53
CA VAL A 244 7.15 8.81 5.96
C VAL A 244 8.32 9.62 6.45
N ARG A 245 8.09 10.44 7.49
CA ARG A 245 9.13 11.21 8.16
C ARG A 245 9.28 10.80 9.61
N GLN A 246 10.50 10.95 10.12
CA GLN A 246 10.78 10.82 11.54
C GLN A 246 10.03 11.93 12.30
N GLN A 247 9.31 11.56 13.35
CA GLN A 247 8.54 12.50 14.18
C GLN A 247 9.12 12.59 15.60
N GLY A 248 10.45 12.64 15.72
CA GLY A 248 11.13 12.69 17.01
C GLY A 248 10.97 11.42 17.86
N ASN A 249 10.61 10.30 17.26
CA ASN A 249 10.33 9.05 17.96
C ASN A 249 11.60 8.37 18.45
N ALA A 250 11.65 8.08 19.75
CA ALA A 250 12.70 7.26 20.36
C ALA A 250 12.46 5.75 20.18
N VAL A 251 11.47 5.35 19.38
CA VAL A 251 11.07 3.96 19.16
C VAL A 251 10.88 3.66 17.69
N ASP A 252 11.12 2.41 17.31
CA ASP A 252 10.82 1.93 15.97
C ASP A 252 9.34 2.11 15.64
N ARG A 253 9.07 2.50 14.40
CA ARG A 253 7.73 2.52 13.83
C ARG A 253 7.53 1.28 12.97
N TYR A 254 6.36 0.64 13.10
CA TYR A 254 5.97 -0.47 12.25
C TYR A 254 4.69 -0.12 11.47
N SER A 255 4.61 -0.62 10.25
CA SER A 255 3.37 -0.60 9.48
C SER A 255 3.22 -1.86 8.66
N VAL A 256 1.98 -2.15 8.29
CA VAL A 256 1.63 -3.25 7.39
C VAL A 256 0.86 -2.65 6.23
N ALA A 257 1.34 -2.86 5.01
CA ALA A 257 0.68 -2.40 3.80
C ALA A 257 0.18 -3.59 2.99
N PHE A 258 -1.06 -3.50 2.51
CA PHE A 258 -1.67 -4.45 1.60
C PHE A 258 -1.99 -3.71 0.30
N PHE A 259 -1.27 -4.05 -0.76
CA PHE A 259 -1.40 -3.45 -2.09
C PHE A 259 -2.34 -4.29 -2.93
N ALA A 260 -3.47 -3.71 -3.31
CA ALA A 260 -4.49 -4.32 -4.16
C ALA A 260 -4.15 -4.07 -5.64
N ASP A 261 -3.21 -4.83 -6.16
CA ASP A 261 -2.75 -4.70 -7.52
C ASP A 261 -3.50 -5.65 -8.46
N PRO A 262 -3.98 -5.17 -9.63
CA PRO A 262 -4.65 -6.01 -10.60
C PRO A 262 -3.72 -7.08 -11.19
N ASN A 263 -4.32 -8.17 -11.71
CA ASN A 263 -3.58 -9.20 -12.43
C ASN A 263 -2.80 -8.59 -13.61
N SER A 264 -1.64 -9.15 -13.93
CA SER A 264 -0.68 -8.56 -14.88
C SER A 264 -1.25 -8.30 -16.28
N ASN A 265 -2.21 -9.11 -16.72
CA ASN A 265 -2.84 -9.02 -18.03
C ASN A 265 -4.05 -8.07 -18.11
N VAL A 266 -4.35 -7.35 -17.02
CA VAL A 266 -5.49 -6.43 -16.98
C VAL A 266 -5.15 -5.13 -17.72
N GLU A 267 -5.97 -4.80 -18.71
CA GLU A 267 -5.91 -3.51 -19.39
C GLU A 267 -6.52 -2.40 -18.53
N VAL A 268 -5.78 -1.32 -18.40
CA VAL A 268 -6.18 -0.12 -17.66
C VAL A 268 -6.44 1.01 -18.65
N THR A 269 -7.73 1.29 -18.86
CA THR A 269 -8.23 2.34 -19.73
C THR A 269 -9.23 3.19 -18.97
N PRO A 270 -9.25 4.52 -19.12
CA PRO A 270 -10.25 5.38 -18.47
C PRO A 270 -11.67 4.86 -18.68
N TRP A 271 -12.43 4.69 -17.59
CA TRP A 271 -13.82 4.22 -17.69
C TRP A 271 -14.71 5.28 -18.34
N PRO A 272 -15.65 4.87 -19.20
CA PRO A 272 -16.55 5.81 -19.92
C PRO A 272 -17.28 6.78 -19.00
N THR A 273 -17.65 6.36 -17.79
CA THR A 273 -18.31 7.18 -16.77
C THR A 273 -17.50 8.42 -16.37
N PHE A 274 -16.16 8.36 -16.50
CA PHE A 274 -15.26 9.47 -16.14
C PHE A 274 -14.72 10.22 -17.38
N VAL A 275 -15.22 9.91 -18.55
CA VAL A 275 -14.83 10.56 -19.81
C VAL A 275 -16.04 11.30 -20.38
N THR A 276 -15.90 12.61 -20.60
CA THR A 276 -16.95 13.46 -21.20
C THR A 276 -16.34 14.32 -22.31
N ALA A 277 -17.17 15.08 -23.02
CA ALA A 277 -16.69 16.03 -24.01
C ALA A 277 -15.77 17.11 -23.39
N GLU A 278 -16.10 17.55 -22.18
CA GLU A 278 -15.33 18.55 -21.41
C GLU A 278 -14.11 17.96 -20.72
N LYS A 279 -14.14 16.64 -20.47
CA LYS A 279 -13.05 15.89 -19.83
C LYS A 279 -12.74 14.63 -20.66
N PRO A 280 -12.05 14.78 -21.83
CA PRO A 280 -11.69 13.64 -22.66
C PRO A 280 -10.72 12.69 -21.95
N ALA A 281 -10.58 11.47 -22.47
CA ALA A 281 -9.64 10.49 -21.92
C ALA A 281 -8.22 11.05 -21.94
N ARG A 282 -7.58 11.08 -20.77
CA ARG A 282 -6.20 11.61 -20.57
C ARG A 282 -5.13 10.55 -20.74
N TYR A 283 -5.51 9.29 -20.64
CA TYR A 283 -4.60 8.17 -20.60
C TYR A 283 -4.85 7.20 -21.75
N GLN A 284 -3.76 6.71 -22.32
CA GLN A 284 -3.78 5.56 -23.20
C GLN A 284 -3.90 4.26 -22.39
N THR A 285 -4.43 3.21 -23.01
CA THR A 285 -4.47 1.88 -22.42
C THR A 285 -3.06 1.37 -22.11
N ILE A 286 -2.89 0.80 -20.92
CA ILE A 286 -1.66 0.11 -20.52
C ILE A 286 -2.01 -1.22 -19.87
N LEU A 287 -1.06 -2.17 -19.85
CA LEU A 287 -1.16 -3.36 -19.03
C LEU A 287 -0.73 -3.06 -17.58
N SER A 288 -1.52 -3.53 -16.63
CA SER A 288 -1.23 -3.29 -15.20
C SER A 288 0.12 -3.89 -14.80
N GLY A 289 0.44 -5.09 -15.30
CA GLY A 289 1.71 -5.77 -15.01
C GLY A 289 2.93 -4.99 -15.50
N GLU A 290 2.87 -4.43 -16.73
CA GLU A 290 3.96 -3.62 -17.27
C GLU A 290 4.20 -2.36 -16.43
N HIS A 291 3.12 -1.68 -16.03
CA HIS A 291 3.21 -0.49 -15.20
C HIS A 291 3.84 -0.79 -13.84
N ILE A 292 3.31 -1.79 -13.12
CA ILE A 292 3.80 -2.17 -11.78
C ILE A 292 5.24 -2.66 -11.85
N GLN A 293 5.59 -3.50 -12.83
CA GLN A 293 6.93 -4.01 -13.00
C GLN A 293 7.95 -2.89 -13.24
N ALA A 294 7.63 -1.94 -14.13
CA ALA A 294 8.50 -0.79 -14.40
C ALA A 294 8.73 0.07 -13.16
N LYS A 295 7.71 0.28 -12.35
CA LYS A 295 7.80 1.04 -11.09
C LYS A 295 8.64 0.30 -10.04
N LEU A 296 8.45 -1.00 -9.89
CA LEU A 296 9.25 -1.83 -8.98
C LEU A 296 10.73 -1.85 -9.39
N GLU A 297 11.02 -2.04 -10.67
CA GLU A 297 12.39 -2.00 -11.16
C GLU A 297 13.05 -0.64 -10.92
N ALA A 298 12.32 0.45 -11.09
CA ALA A 298 12.83 1.80 -10.84
C ALA A 298 13.16 2.01 -9.36
N SER A 299 12.33 1.52 -8.42
CA SER A 299 12.56 1.68 -6.99
C SER A 299 13.67 0.79 -6.42
N HIS A 300 14.02 -0.31 -7.13
CA HIS A 300 15.05 -1.26 -6.73
C HIS A 300 16.37 -1.12 -7.48
N ARG A 301 16.46 -0.20 -8.44
CA ARG A 301 17.74 0.08 -9.12
C ARG A 301 18.71 0.65 -8.10
N PRO A 302 19.99 0.16 -8.08
CA PRO A 302 21.03 0.86 -7.35
C PRO A 302 21.02 2.32 -7.82
N LEU A 303 21.06 3.27 -6.91
CA LEU A 303 21.31 4.66 -7.27
C LEU A 303 22.68 4.65 -7.94
N LEU A 304 22.70 4.78 -9.26
CA LEU A 304 23.94 4.96 -9.99
C LEU A 304 24.63 6.16 -9.34
N SER A 305 25.81 5.93 -8.78
CA SER A 305 26.65 6.99 -8.21
C SER A 305 26.72 8.12 -9.23
N ALA A 306 25.97 9.19 -8.98
CA ALA A 306 26.14 10.42 -9.71
C ALA A 306 27.53 10.95 -9.35
N GLY A 307 28.49 10.77 -10.25
CA GLY A 307 29.75 11.45 -10.19
C GLY A 307 30.97 10.59 -9.87
N LEU A 308 31.50 9.96 -10.87
CA LEU A 308 32.92 9.85 -11.14
C LEU A 308 33.09 10.02 -12.66
N GLU A 309 33.05 11.24 -13.11
CA GLU A 309 33.77 11.75 -14.25
C GLU A 309 34.50 13.03 -13.82
#